data_f3788eba9961bfeb58b5d8779d2bb2f7
#
_entry.id   f3788eba9961bfeb58b5d8779d2bb2f7
#
_cell.length_a   1.000
_cell.length_b   1.000
_cell.length_c   1.000
_cell.angle_alpha   90.00
_cell.angle_beta   90.00
_cell.angle_gamma   90.00
#
_symmetry.space_group_name_H-M   'P 1'
#
loop_
_entity.id
_entity.type
_entity.pdbx_description
1 polymer ?
#
loop_
_entity_poly.entity_id
_entity_poly.type
_entity_poly.pdbx_seq_one_letter_code
_entity_poly.pdbx_strand_id
1 'polypeptide(L)'
;MIKAVIFDLDGTLYEPRFFPLRLILADPGNILKLAAERRCRRQLQGRCFGSGDEYYDELFLLMGKGNEERAQRCREWFWRRYLPNQVRIIREDFYKRPQLKDLMLRLRRDGYRTAVLSDYALAAEKLAACGLGGILFNGVWESPELGGLKPCPQVFTKACSLLGVRPEETLMIGDRVKTDGGATEAGLQFIHLIEKEKDRGKHGPLCKDMLWSEILECYKVLA
;
A
#
# COMPACT_ATOMS: atom_id res chain seq x y z
N MET A 1 19.38 -7.62 13.16
CA MET A 1 18.15 -8.19 13.74
C MET A 1 16.99 -7.28 13.40
N ILE A 2 15.88 -7.81 12.89
CA ILE A 2 14.68 -7.03 12.53
C ILE A 2 13.97 -6.59 13.81
N LYS A 3 13.52 -5.33 13.84
CA LYS A 3 12.77 -4.71 14.94
C LYS A 3 11.39 -4.20 14.50
N ALA A 4 11.20 -4.00 13.19
CA ALA A 4 9.94 -3.51 12.65
C ALA A 4 9.54 -4.25 11.37
N VAL A 5 8.22 -4.38 11.16
CA VAL A 5 7.64 -4.92 9.94
C VAL A 5 6.64 -3.91 9.38
N ILE A 6 6.87 -3.47 8.16
CA ILE A 6 5.97 -2.59 7.40
C ILE A 6 5.24 -3.45 6.37
N PHE A 7 3.94 -3.32 6.32
CA PHE A 7 3.09 -4.03 5.35
C PHE A 7 2.55 -3.04 4.32
N ASP A 8 2.57 -3.42 3.05
CA ASP A 8 1.66 -2.82 2.09
C ASP A 8 0.21 -3.20 2.45
N LEU A 9 -0.75 -2.48 1.92
CA LEU A 9 -2.16 -2.67 2.24
C LEU A 9 -2.91 -3.44 1.16
N ASP A 10 -3.00 -2.83 -0.04
CA ASP A 10 -3.91 -3.24 -1.13
C ASP A 10 -3.32 -4.41 -1.94
N GLY A 11 -3.74 -5.63 -1.69
CA GLY A 11 -3.19 -6.86 -2.25
C GLY A 11 -2.34 -7.64 -1.25
N THR A 12 -1.89 -6.99 -0.18
CA THR A 12 -1.04 -7.60 0.85
C THR A 12 -1.84 -8.03 2.08
N LEU A 13 -2.50 -7.12 2.78
CA LEU A 13 -3.29 -7.47 3.98
C LEU A 13 -4.69 -7.97 3.66
N TYR A 14 -5.20 -7.60 2.52
CA TYR A 14 -6.46 -8.08 1.95
C TYR A 14 -6.39 -8.13 0.43
N GLU A 15 -7.26 -8.92 -0.18
CA GLU A 15 -7.39 -9.02 -1.63
C GLU A 15 -8.84 -8.68 -2.03
N PRO A 16 -9.09 -7.52 -2.64
CA PRO A 16 -10.42 -7.16 -3.11
C PRO A 16 -10.71 -7.89 -4.43
N ARG A 17 -11.66 -8.84 -4.38
CA ARG A 17 -12.05 -9.61 -5.56
C ARG A 17 -12.72 -8.74 -6.61
N PHE A 18 -12.32 -8.93 -7.88
CA PHE A 18 -12.89 -8.20 -9.02
C PHE A 18 -12.92 -6.67 -8.86
N PHE A 19 -12.01 -6.12 -8.06
CA PHE A 19 -12.01 -4.72 -7.67
C PHE A 19 -12.12 -3.73 -8.83
N PRO A 20 -11.36 -3.90 -9.96
CA PRO A 20 -11.48 -3.00 -11.11
C PRO A 20 -12.88 -3.00 -11.73
N LEU A 21 -13.49 -4.17 -11.87
CA LEU A 21 -14.83 -4.30 -12.44
C LEU A 21 -15.87 -3.66 -11.51
N ARG A 22 -15.77 -3.92 -10.22
CA ARG A 22 -16.68 -3.35 -9.22
C ARG A 22 -16.60 -1.83 -9.15
N LEU A 23 -15.39 -1.25 -9.30
CA LEU A 23 -15.23 0.20 -9.40
C LEU A 23 -15.92 0.78 -10.64
N ILE A 24 -15.82 0.10 -11.79
CA ILE A 24 -16.51 0.50 -13.01
C ILE A 24 -18.03 0.46 -12.80
N LEU A 25 -18.54 -0.63 -12.23
CA LEU A 25 -19.97 -0.78 -11.95
C LEU A 25 -20.49 0.20 -10.90
N ALA A 26 -19.65 0.59 -9.94
CA ALA A 26 -20.01 1.56 -8.91
C ALA A 26 -20.12 3.00 -9.44
N ASP A 27 -19.42 3.32 -10.54
CA ASP A 27 -19.42 4.67 -11.12
C ASP A 27 -19.23 4.64 -12.64
N PRO A 28 -20.20 4.07 -13.40
CA PRO A 28 -20.04 3.82 -14.84
C PRO A 28 -19.89 5.12 -15.65
N GLY A 29 -20.46 6.24 -15.19
CA GLY A 29 -20.33 7.54 -15.85
C GLY A 29 -18.93 8.17 -15.76
N ASN A 30 -18.01 7.61 -14.95
CA ASN A 30 -16.68 8.16 -14.74
C ASN A 30 -15.54 7.18 -15.11
N ILE A 31 -15.79 6.22 -15.99
CA ILE A 31 -14.79 5.23 -16.45
C ILE A 31 -13.53 5.90 -17.00
N LEU A 32 -13.68 7.01 -17.73
CA LEU A 32 -12.53 7.76 -18.25
C LEU A 32 -11.69 8.39 -17.14
N LYS A 33 -12.31 8.85 -16.05
CA LYS A 33 -11.59 9.38 -14.89
C LYS A 33 -10.85 8.25 -14.15
N LEU A 34 -11.47 7.06 -14.01
CA LEU A 34 -10.80 5.87 -13.47
C LEU A 34 -9.55 5.50 -14.28
N ALA A 35 -9.67 5.48 -15.61
CA ALA A 35 -8.54 5.20 -16.50
C ALA A 35 -7.46 6.27 -16.42
N ALA A 36 -7.85 7.56 -16.35
CA ALA A 36 -6.94 8.68 -16.20
C ALA A 36 -6.18 8.60 -14.87
N GLU A 37 -6.86 8.36 -13.76
CA GLU A 37 -6.25 8.22 -12.43
C GLU A 37 -5.15 7.16 -12.45
N ARG A 38 -5.46 5.95 -12.93
CA ARG A 38 -4.49 4.85 -13.00
C ARG A 38 -3.28 5.16 -13.88
N ARG A 39 -3.50 5.85 -15.01
CA ARG A 39 -2.42 6.26 -15.90
C ARG A 39 -1.56 7.33 -15.28
N CYS A 40 -2.15 8.39 -14.73
CA CYS A 40 -1.43 9.51 -14.14
C CYS A 40 -0.67 9.06 -12.87
N ARG A 41 -1.27 8.26 -12.00
CA ARG A 41 -0.59 7.66 -10.87
C ARG A 41 0.65 6.86 -11.28
N ARG A 42 0.57 6.06 -12.35
CA ARG A 42 1.73 5.32 -12.86
C ARG A 42 2.84 6.24 -13.39
N GLN A 43 2.51 7.42 -13.92
CA GLN A 43 3.50 8.43 -14.33
C GLN A 43 4.19 9.09 -13.13
N LEU A 44 3.50 9.18 -12.00
CA LEU A 44 4.02 9.76 -10.76
C LEU A 44 4.73 8.72 -9.87
N GLN A 45 4.65 7.44 -10.21
CA GLN A 45 5.22 6.34 -9.43
C GLN A 45 6.74 6.49 -9.27
N GLY A 46 7.25 6.33 -8.06
CA GLY A 46 8.67 6.48 -7.75
C GLY A 46 9.12 7.93 -7.57
N ARG A 47 8.26 8.90 -7.83
CA ARG A 47 8.61 10.31 -7.64
C ARG A 47 8.49 10.69 -6.17
N CYS A 48 9.39 11.57 -5.75
CA CYS A 48 9.34 12.21 -4.45
C CYS A 48 8.71 13.59 -4.58
N PHE A 49 7.94 13.98 -3.58
CA PHE A 49 7.21 15.26 -3.48
C PHE A 49 7.57 15.92 -2.15
N GLY A 50 7.35 17.21 -2.02
CA GLY A 50 7.53 17.93 -0.75
C GLY A 50 6.43 17.59 0.26
N SER A 51 5.21 17.34 -0.24
CA SER A 51 4.05 17.02 0.59
C SER A 51 3.02 16.15 -0.16
N GLY A 52 2.02 15.65 0.58
CA GLY A 52 0.86 14.98 -0.02
C GLY A 52 0.06 15.92 -0.91
N ASP A 53 -0.06 17.19 -0.53
CA ASP A 53 -0.78 18.18 -1.33
C ASP A 53 -0.13 18.39 -2.70
N GLU A 54 1.20 18.52 -2.77
CA GLU A 54 1.92 18.60 -4.05
C GLU A 54 1.66 17.39 -4.95
N TYR A 55 1.67 16.19 -4.37
CA TYR A 55 1.34 14.98 -5.12
C TYR A 55 -0.08 15.04 -5.70
N TYR A 56 -1.07 15.40 -4.87
CA TYR A 56 -2.46 15.44 -5.32
C TYR A 56 -2.70 16.56 -6.32
N ASP A 57 -2.07 17.72 -6.17
CA ASP A 57 -2.14 18.83 -7.12
C ASP A 57 -1.62 18.38 -8.48
N GLU A 58 -0.44 17.76 -8.52
CA GLU A 58 0.13 17.26 -9.77
C GLU A 58 -0.69 16.12 -10.37
N LEU A 59 -1.20 15.19 -9.56
CA LEU A 59 -2.08 14.11 -10.03
C LEU A 59 -3.31 14.67 -10.73
N PHE A 60 -4.00 15.64 -10.10
CA PHE A 60 -5.23 16.18 -10.67
C PHE A 60 -4.95 17.07 -11.89
N LEU A 61 -3.85 17.83 -11.90
CA LEU A 61 -3.44 18.61 -13.06
C LEU A 61 -3.16 17.70 -14.28
N LEU A 62 -2.45 16.57 -14.07
CA LEU A 62 -2.24 15.55 -15.12
C LEU A 62 -3.55 14.93 -15.59
N MET A 63 -4.46 14.58 -14.67
CA MET A 63 -5.79 14.06 -15.01
C MET A 63 -6.61 15.07 -15.82
N GLY A 64 -6.47 16.36 -15.48
CA GLY A 64 -7.08 17.49 -16.18
C GLY A 64 -6.40 17.87 -17.50
N LYS A 65 -5.27 17.23 -17.86
CA LYS A 65 -4.42 17.56 -19.02
C LYS A 65 -3.96 19.03 -19.01
N GLY A 66 -3.52 19.50 -17.84
CA GLY A 66 -3.06 20.89 -17.64
C GLY A 66 -4.18 21.94 -17.53
N ASN A 67 -5.45 21.54 -17.57
CA ASN A 67 -6.58 22.45 -17.41
C ASN A 67 -7.08 22.44 -15.97
N GLU A 68 -7.00 23.56 -15.26
CA GLU A 68 -7.33 23.68 -13.84
C GLU A 68 -8.79 23.34 -13.52
N GLU A 69 -9.74 23.77 -14.35
CA GLU A 69 -11.17 23.48 -14.16
C GLU A 69 -11.47 21.98 -14.24
N ARG A 70 -10.78 21.27 -15.19
CA ARG A 70 -10.89 19.83 -15.30
C ARG A 70 -10.18 19.13 -14.12
N ALA A 71 -9.04 19.66 -13.69
CA ALA A 71 -8.33 19.17 -12.52
C ALA A 71 -9.22 19.25 -11.27
N GLN A 72 -9.90 20.38 -11.06
CA GLN A 72 -10.82 20.55 -9.95
C GLN A 72 -11.99 19.56 -10.00
N ARG A 73 -12.58 19.32 -11.18
CA ARG A 73 -13.61 18.27 -11.34
C ARG A 73 -13.09 16.85 -11.08
N CYS A 74 -11.81 16.58 -11.40
CA CYS A 74 -11.17 15.31 -11.07
C CYS A 74 -10.94 15.18 -9.56
N ARG A 75 -10.51 16.24 -8.88
CA ARG A 75 -10.33 16.31 -7.44
C ARG A 75 -11.64 16.04 -6.70
N GLU A 76 -12.72 16.72 -7.06
CA GLU A 76 -14.03 16.51 -6.46
C GLU A 76 -14.53 15.07 -6.64
N TRP A 77 -14.41 14.55 -7.85
CA TRP A 77 -14.76 13.16 -8.14
C TRP A 77 -13.93 12.18 -7.30
N PHE A 78 -12.62 12.39 -7.20
CA PHE A 78 -11.70 11.53 -6.49
C PHE A 78 -12.09 11.40 -5.00
N TRP A 79 -12.28 12.54 -4.32
CA TRP A 79 -12.59 12.56 -2.89
C TRP A 79 -14.04 12.18 -2.58
N ARG A 80 -15.00 12.58 -3.42
CA ARG A 80 -16.43 12.40 -3.13
C ARG A 80 -17.02 11.10 -3.67
N ARG A 81 -16.37 10.45 -4.64
CA ARG A 81 -16.91 9.24 -5.28
C ARG A 81 -15.91 8.11 -5.34
N TYR A 82 -14.71 8.34 -5.89
CA TYR A 82 -13.74 7.28 -6.15
C TYR A 82 -13.26 6.60 -4.86
N LEU A 83 -12.76 7.36 -3.90
CA LEU A 83 -12.27 6.83 -2.63
C LEU A 83 -13.40 6.22 -1.76
N PRO A 84 -14.55 6.87 -1.57
CA PRO A 84 -15.66 6.26 -0.84
C PRO A 84 -16.15 4.96 -1.49
N ASN A 85 -16.19 4.88 -2.82
CA ASN A 85 -16.53 3.64 -3.52
C ASN A 85 -15.50 2.52 -3.27
N GLN A 86 -14.20 2.83 -3.19
CA GLN A 86 -13.19 1.84 -2.82
C GLN A 86 -13.47 1.26 -1.44
N VAL A 87 -13.65 2.11 -0.44
CA VAL A 87 -13.93 1.69 0.94
C VAL A 87 -15.22 0.85 1.02
N ARG A 88 -16.28 1.27 0.30
CA ARG A 88 -17.54 0.54 0.24
C ARG A 88 -17.37 -0.85 -0.37
N ILE A 89 -16.68 -0.95 -1.52
CA ILE A 89 -16.42 -2.22 -2.20
C ILE A 89 -15.62 -3.17 -1.31
N ILE A 90 -14.60 -2.64 -0.64
CA ILE A 90 -13.78 -3.42 0.29
C ILE A 90 -14.64 -3.95 1.44
N ARG A 91 -15.54 -3.13 1.99
CA ARG A 91 -16.45 -3.54 3.07
C ARG A 91 -17.41 -4.65 2.67
N GLU A 92 -17.89 -4.61 1.42
CA GLU A 92 -18.88 -5.57 0.90
C GLU A 92 -18.26 -6.92 0.54
N ASP A 93 -17.02 -6.91 0.03
CA ASP A 93 -16.42 -8.13 -0.53
C ASP A 93 -14.88 -8.04 -0.52
N PHE A 94 -14.30 -8.44 0.58
CA PHE A 94 -12.85 -8.56 0.71
C PHE A 94 -12.47 -9.97 1.15
N TYR A 95 -11.31 -10.40 0.69
CA TYR A 95 -10.66 -11.59 1.20
C TYR A 95 -9.58 -11.18 2.20
N LYS A 96 -9.84 -11.39 3.47
CA LYS A 96 -8.87 -11.17 4.53
C LYS A 96 -7.87 -12.32 4.58
N ARG A 97 -6.60 -12.00 4.72
CA ARG A 97 -5.57 -13.02 4.91
C ARG A 97 -5.88 -13.86 6.16
N PRO A 98 -5.82 -15.20 6.04
CA PRO A 98 -6.07 -16.06 7.20
C PRO A 98 -5.05 -15.78 8.31
N GLN A 99 -5.48 -15.88 9.56
CA GLN A 99 -4.64 -15.68 10.76
C GLN A 99 -3.88 -14.33 10.82
N LEU A 100 -4.28 -13.32 10.02
CA LEU A 100 -3.61 -12.02 10.00
C LEU A 100 -3.63 -11.36 11.39
N LYS A 101 -4.78 -11.39 12.07
CA LYS A 101 -4.89 -10.82 13.42
C LYS A 101 -3.94 -11.51 14.40
N ASP A 102 -3.82 -12.83 14.31
CA ASP A 102 -2.93 -13.60 15.19
C ASP A 102 -1.47 -13.30 14.90
N LEU A 103 -1.10 -13.12 13.62
CA LEU A 103 0.23 -12.68 13.23
C LEU A 103 0.57 -11.31 13.86
N MET A 104 -0.35 -10.34 13.75
CA MET A 104 -0.14 -9.00 14.34
C MET A 104 0.02 -9.05 15.84
N LEU A 105 -0.80 -9.85 16.54
CA LEU A 105 -0.71 -10.03 17.99
C LEU A 105 0.61 -10.68 18.39
N ARG A 106 1.11 -11.66 17.63
CA ARG A 106 2.41 -12.31 17.88
C ARG A 106 3.56 -11.35 17.67
N LEU A 107 3.60 -10.63 16.53
CA LEU A 107 4.63 -9.63 16.28
C LEU A 107 4.71 -8.60 17.41
N ARG A 108 3.56 -8.09 17.84
CA ARG A 108 3.50 -7.14 18.96
C ARG A 108 3.99 -7.73 20.28
N ARG A 109 3.56 -8.95 20.63
CA ARG A 109 3.98 -9.65 21.85
C ARG A 109 5.49 -9.85 21.88
N ASP A 110 6.07 -10.16 20.72
CA ASP A 110 7.50 -10.41 20.56
C ASP A 110 8.31 -9.12 20.38
N GLY A 111 7.67 -7.95 20.58
CA GLY A 111 8.32 -6.64 20.62
C GLY A 111 8.54 -5.96 19.29
N TYR A 112 8.03 -6.53 18.18
CA TYR A 112 8.14 -5.89 16.86
C TYR A 112 7.21 -4.68 16.74
N ARG A 113 7.71 -3.62 16.14
CA ARG A 113 6.88 -2.50 15.69
C ARG A 113 6.25 -2.87 14.35
N THR A 114 4.97 -2.59 14.19
CA THR A 114 4.24 -2.90 12.95
C THR A 114 3.60 -1.66 12.37
N ALA A 115 3.67 -1.49 11.05
CA ALA A 115 3.04 -0.38 10.36
C ALA A 115 2.44 -0.81 9.02
N VAL A 116 1.56 0.04 8.49
CA VAL A 116 1.00 -0.06 7.15
C VAL A 116 1.46 1.13 6.33
N LEU A 117 1.87 0.89 5.09
CA LEU A 117 2.31 1.89 4.13
C LEU A 117 1.61 1.67 2.78
N SER A 118 0.60 2.48 2.48
CA SER A 118 -0.22 2.38 1.27
C SER A 118 0.07 3.53 0.30
N ASP A 119 0.08 3.25 -1.01
CA ASP A 119 0.12 4.30 -2.04
C ASP A 119 -1.25 4.96 -2.29
N TYR A 120 -2.29 4.45 -1.64
CA TYR A 120 -3.64 4.95 -1.81
C TYR A 120 -4.14 5.61 -0.53
N ALA A 121 -4.93 6.67 -0.70
CA ALA A 121 -5.61 7.35 0.38
C ALA A 121 -6.65 6.48 1.11
N LEU A 122 -7.06 6.94 2.27
CA LEU A 122 -8.01 6.28 3.17
C LEU A 122 -7.53 4.92 3.66
N ALA A 123 -6.23 4.79 3.96
CA ALA A 123 -5.64 3.55 4.45
C ALA A 123 -6.29 3.08 5.76
N ALA A 124 -6.56 3.97 6.69
CA ALA A 124 -7.22 3.67 7.96
C ALA A 124 -8.68 3.21 7.76
N GLU A 125 -9.44 3.88 6.89
CA GLU A 125 -10.82 3.53 6.56
C GLU A 125 -10.91 2.18 5.82
N LYS A 126 -9.95 1.87 4.95
CA LYS A 126 -9.83 0.57 4.29
C LYS A 126 -9.54 -0.54 5.30
N LEU A 127 -8.62 -0.31 6.24
CA LEU A 127 -8.36 -1.24 7.33
C LEU A 127 -9.62 -1.49 8.16
N ALA A 128 -10.35 -0.43 8.52
CA ALA A 128 -11.61 -0.55 9.24
C ALA A 128 -12.66 -1.33 8.42
N ALA A 129 -12.77 -1.06 7.11
CA ALA A 129 -13.67 -1.77 6.19
C ALA A 129 -13.35 -3.27 6.12
N CYS A 130 -12.07 -3.65 6.21
CA CYS A 130 -11.61 -5.04 6.28
C CYS A 130 -11.78 -5.70 7.66
N GLY A 131 -12.36 -5.01 8.65
CA GLY A 131 -12.41 -5.50 10.03
C GLY A 131 -11.04 -5.56 10.73
N LEU A 132 -10.07 -4.79 10.23
CA LEU A 132 -8.71 -4.69 10.78
C LEU A 132 -8.48 -3.40 11.58
N GLY A 133 -9.49 -2.52 11.66
CA GLY A 133 -9.40 -1.24 12.38
C GLY A 133 -9.13 -1.35 13.88
N GLY A 134 -9.40 -2.54 14.48
CA GLY A 134 -9.05 -2.83 15.87
C GLY A 134 -7.62 -3.36 16.08
N ILE A 135 -6.85 -3.55 15.02
CA ILE A 135 -5.45 -3.93 15.11
C ILE A 135 -4.63 -2.67 15.39
N LEU A 136 -3.89 -2.69 16.49
CA LEU A 136 -3.04 -1.59 16.86
C LEU A 136 -1.71 -1.66 16.11
N PHE A 137 -1.63 -0.96 14.98
CA PHE A 137 -0.37 -0.67 14.32
C PHE A 137 0.34 0.51 15.02
N ASN A 138 1.67 0.53 14.98
CA ASN A 138 2.48 1.67 15.42
C ASN A 138 2.39 2.85 14.45
N GLY A 139 1.97 2.60 13.20
CA GLY A 139 1.71 3.60 12.20
C GLY A 139 0.84 3.06 11.06
N VAL A 140 0.00 3.93 10.51
CA VAL A 140 -0.77 3.69 9.28
C VAL A 140 -0.58 4.93 8.42
N TRP A 141 0.14 4.80 7.34
CA TRP A 141 0.54 5.94 6.51
C TRP A 141 0.17 5.75 5.05
N GLU A 142 -0.10 6.86 4.43
CA GLU A 142 -0.22 7.00 2.99
C GLU A 142 1.10 7.51 2.43
N SER A 143 1.66 6.86 1.41
CA SER A 143 2.96 7.22 0.84
C SER A 143 3.03 8.69 0.42
N PRO A 144 1.98 9.30 -0.18
CA PRO A 144 2.00 10.72 -0.50
C PRO A 144 2.23 11.63 0.71
N GLU A 145 1.68 11.30 1.88
CA GLU A 145 1.89 12.07 3.12
C GLU A 145 3.35 12.01 3.61
N LEU A 146 4.03 10.92 3.26
CA LEU A 146 5.46 10.76 3.53
C LEU A 146 6.35 11.40 2.45
N GLY A 147 5.76 12.09 1.48
CA GLY A 147 6.48 12.87 0.48
C GLY A 147 6.84 12.11 -0.79
N GLY A 148 6.08 11.07 -1.18
CA GLY A 148 6.32 10.37 -2.44
C GLY A 148 5.37 9.20 -2.70
N LEU A 149 5.55 8.54 -3.83
CA LEU A 149 4.93 7.25 -4.11
C LEU A 149 6.00 6.16 -4.14
N LYS A 150 5.69 4.98 -3.62
CA LYS A 150 6.58 3.83 -3.79
C LYS A 150 6.85 3.62 -5.29
N PRO A 151 8.08 3.34 -5.72
CA PRO A 151 9.27 2.95 -4.93
C PRO A 151 10.18 4.09 -4.45
N CYS A 152 9.74 5.37 -4.32
CA CYS A 152 10.57 6.46 -3.82
C CYS A 152 11.23 6.07 -2.46
N PRO A 153 12.58 6.00 -2.35
CA PRO A 153 13.26 5.54 -1.13
C PRO A 153 12.97 6.39 0.11
N GLN A 154 12.71 7.69 -0.08
CA GLN A 154 12.39 8.61 1.02
C GLN A 154 11.14 8.19 1.81
N VAL A 155 10.16 7.60 1.14
CA VAL A 155 8.91 7.13 1.79
C VAL A 155 9.23 6.05 2.84
N PHE A 156 10.10 5.12 2.49
CA PHE A 156 10.51 4.02 3.39
C PHE A 156 11.40 4.52 4.53
N THR A 157 12.38 5.37 4.23
CA THR A 157 13.26 5.92 5.28
C THR A 157 12.49 6.79 6.26
N LYS A 158 11.50 7.56 5.79
CA LYS A 158 10.64 8.36 6.66
C LYS A 158 9.74 7.48 7.53
N ALA A 159 9.18 6.40 6.97
CA ALA A 159 8.43 5.41 7.74
C ALA A 159 9.28 4.76 8.84
N CYS A 160 10.54 4.39 8.54
CA CYS A 160 11.48 3.88 9.54
C CYS A 160 11.76 4.91 10.65
N SER A 161 11.98 6.17 10.26
CA SER A 161 12.20 7.25 11.23
C SER A 161 11.01 7.44 12.17
N LEU A 162 9.78 7.43 11.65
CA LEU A 162 8.56 7.53 12.44
C LEU A 162 8.36 6.33 13.37
N LEU A 163 8.83 5.15 12.96
CA LEU A 163 8.87 3.96 13.82
C LEU A 163 10.03 3.99 14.82
N GLY A 164 10.99 4.91 14.70
CA GLY A 164 12.18 4.97 15.55
C GLY A 164 13.07 3.73 15.41
N VAL A 165 13.23 3.24 14.16
CA VAL A 165 14.10 2.12 13.79
C VAL A 165 14.97 2.49 12.61
N ARG A 166 16.07 1.76 12.40
CA ARG A 166 16.93 1.94 11.23
C ARG A 166 16.38 1.15 10.04
N PRO A 167 16.63 1.56 8.79
CA PRO A 167 16.21 0.82 7.60
C PRO A 167 16.62 -0.66 7.64
N GLU A 168 17.88 -0.97 7.98
CA GLU A 168 18.41 -2.34 8.04
C GLU A 168 17.80 -3.21 9.17
N GLU A 169 17.06 -2.60 10.08
CA GLU A 169 16.30 -3.26 11.15
C GLU A 169 14.81 -3.43 10.78
N THR A 170 14.46 -3.12 9.52
CA THR A 170 13.07 -3.08 9.06
C THR A 170 12.84 -4.05 7.90
N LEU A 171 11.74 -4.77 7.97
CA LEU A 171 11.26 -5.63 6.90
C LEU A 171 10.04 -5.01 6.25
N MET A 172 10.04 -4.89 4.92
CA MET A 172 8.85 -4.59 4.10
C MET A 172 8.26 -5.88 3.57
N ILE A 173 6.93 -6.02 3.67
CA ILE A 173 6.16 -7.11 3.06
C ILE A 173 5.14 -6.49 2.11
N GLY A 174 5.16 -6.87 0.85
CA GLY A 174 4.27 -6.33 -0.18
C GLY A 174 4.07 -7.27 -1.36
N ASP A 175 3.00 -7.04 -2.15
CA ASP A 175 2.64 -7.88 -3.29
C ASP A 175 3.23 -7.40 -4.63
N ARG A 176 3.90 -6.23 -4.65
CA ARG A 176 4.39 -5.61 -5.88
C ARG A 176 5.86 -5.25 -5.81
N VAL A 177 6.70 -6.05 -6.48
CA VAL A 177 8.14 -5.79 -6.56
C VAL A 177 8.46 -4.40 -7.14
N LYS A 178 7.67 -3.91 -8.11
CA LYS A 178 7.89 -2.60 -8.75
C LYS A 178 7.68 -1.39 -7.82
N THR A 179 6.92 -1.55 -6.76
CA THR A 179 6.63 -0.49 -5.77
C THR A 179 7.27 -0.80 -4.44
N ASP A 180 6.88 -1.92 -3.84
CA ASP A 180 7.32 -2.30 -2.49
C ASP A 180 8.79 -2.70 -2.46
N GLY A 181 9.31 -3.24 -3.57
CA GLY A 181 10.72 -3.59 -3.73
C GLY A 181 11.69 -2.40 -3.65
N GLY A 182 11.21 -1.16 -3.84
CA GLY A 182 12.00 0.04 -3.57
C GLY A 182 12.46 0.16 -2.12
N ALA A 183 11.88 -0.61 -1.22
CA ALA A 183 12.35 -0.73 0.16
C ALA A 183 13.82 -1.16 0.23
N THR A 184 14.30 -2.00 -0.70
CA THR A 184 15.70 -2.47 -0.72
C THR A 184 16.67 -1.34 -1.04
N GLU A 185 16.30 -0.40 -1.90
CA GLU A 185 17.11 0.79 -2.20
C GLU A 185 17.20 1.74 -1.00
N ALA A 186 16.18 1.71 -0.14
CA ALA A 186 16.17 2.44 1.12
C ALA A 186 16.90 1.70 2.27
N GLY A 187 17.44 0.51 2.02
CA GLY A 187 18.17 -0.31 2.98
C GLY A 187 17.31 -1.26 3.83
N LEU A 188 16.02 -1.40 3.55
CA LEU A 188 15.16 -2.37 4.21
C LEU A 188 15.35 -3.77 3.60
N GLN A 189 15.00 -4.79 4.37
CA GLN A 189 14.75 -6.12 3.80
C GLN A 189 13.36 -6.13 3.13
N PHE A 190 13.21 -6.93 2.07
CA PHE A 190 11.93 -7.04 1.37
C PHE A 190 11.51 -8.50 1.18
N ILE A 191 10.26 -8.81 1.53
CA ILE A 191 9.58 -10.05 1.18
C ILE A 191 8.49 -9.73 0.17
N HIS A 192 8.60 -10.34 -1.00
CA HIS A 192 7.55 -10.31 -2.01
C HIS A 192 6.51 -11.38 -1.72
N LEU A 193 5.29 -10.95 -1.40
CA LEU A 193 4.15 -11.84 -1.21
C LEU A 193 3.66 -12.37 -2.55
N ILE A 194 3.79 -13.66 -2.77
CA ILE A 194 3.25 -14.35 -3.96
C ILE A 194 1.96 -15.08 -3.61
N GLU A 195 1.03 -15.13 -4.56
CA GLU A 195 -0.26 -15.82 -4.40
C GLU A 195 -0.16 -17.32 -4.73
N LYS A 196 0.76 -17.71 -5.60
CA LYS A 196 0.89 -19.08 -6.09
C LYS A 196 2.35 -19.46 -6.24
N GLU A 197 2.67 -20.71 -5.96
CA GLU A 197 4.04 -21.26 -6.07
C GLU A 197 4.65 -21.05 -7.48
N LYS A 198 3.86 -21.11 -8.54
CA LYS A 198 4.30 -20.86 -9.92
C LYS A 198 4.81 -19.44 -10.18
N ASP A 199 4.58 -18.52 -9.24
CA ASP A 199 5.02 -17.13 -9.34
C ASP A 199 6.39 -16.92 -8.68
N ARG A 200 6.91 -17.92 -7.96
CA ARG A 200 8.20 -17.90 -7.30
C ARG A 200 9.35 -17.77 -8.32
N GLY A 201 10.28 -16.88 -8.02
CA GLY A 201 11.47 -16.64 -8.84
C GLY A 201 11.24 -15.79 -10.11
N LYS A 202 10.01 -15.35 -10.39
CA LYS A 202 9.72 -14.52 -11.59
C LYS A 202 10.43 -13.17 -11.59
N HIS A 203 10.79 -12.66 -10.42
CA HIS A 203 11.39 -11.34 -10.25
C HIS A 203 12.89 -11.37 -9.91
N GLY A 204 13.51 -12.55 -10.06
CA GLY A 204 14.96 -12.73 -9.82
C GLY A 204 15.35 -12.71 -8.34
N PRO A 205 16.65 -12.60 -8.03
CA PRO A 205 17.17 -12.76 -6.68
C PRO A 205 17.00 -11.50 -5.80
N LEU A 206 16.41 -10.42 -6.30
CA LEU A 206 16.30 -9.14 -5.59
C LEU A 206 15.31 -9.17 -4.42
N CYS A 207 14.45 -10.18 -4.35
CA CYS A 207 13.49 -10.32 -3.27
C CYS A 207 13.31 -11.80 -2.88
N LYS A 208 12.95 -12.00 -1.63
CA LYS A 208 12.54 -13.32 -1.13
C LYS A 208 11.05 -13.48 -1.41
N ASP A 209 10.71 -14.33 -2.39
CA ASP A 209 9.31 -14.69 -2.66
C ASP A 209 8.79 -15.63 -1.58
N MET A 210 7.63 -15.28 -0.98
CA MET A 210 6.98 -16.09 0.03
C MET A 210 5.47 -16.14 -0.16
N LEU A 211 4.89 -17.32 0.03
CA LEU A 211 3.45 -17.48 0.21
C LEU A 211 3.02 -16.95 1.58
N TRP A 212 1.75 -16.58 1.72
CA TRP A 212 1.23 -16.12 3.00
C TRP A 212 1.40 -17.15 4.12
N SER A 213 1.22 -18.45 3.84
CA SER A 213 1.46 -19.53 4.78
C SER A 213 2.90 -19.56 5.29
N GLU A 214 3.87 -19.34 4.40
CA GLU A 214 5.29 -19.30 4.77
C GLU A 214 5.60 -18.09 5.64
N ILE A 215 4.97 -16.92 5.37
CA ILE A 215 5.10 -15.73 6.21
C ILE A 215 4.58 -16.02 7.63
N LEU A 216 3.46 -16.74 7.76
CA LEU A 216 2.91 -17.14 9.05
C LEU A 216 3.81 -18.11 9.83
N GLU A 217 4.56 -18.97 9.14
CA GLU A 217 5.50 -19.91 9.74
C GLU A 217 6.85 -19.25 10.07
N CYS A 218 7.33 -18.41 9.14
CA CYS A 218 8.64 -17.77 9.23
C CYS A 218 8.70 -16.58 10.18
N TYR A 219 7.59 -16.12 10.76
CA TYR A 219 7.68 -15.03 11.73
C TYR A 219 8.67 -15.35 12.87
N LYS A 220 8.91 -16.65 13.18
CA LYS A 220 9.91 -17.14 14.14
C LYS A 220 11.35 -16.94 13.66
N VAL A 221 11.57 -16.73 12.36
CA VAL A 221 12.89 -16.55 11.75
C VAL A 221 13.25 -15.06 11.66
N LEU A 222 12.28 -14.17 11.93
CA LEU A 222 12.51 -12.72 12.06
C LEU A 222 13.13 -12.36 13.43
N ALA A 223 13.07 -13.29 14.37
CA ALA A 223 13.74 -13.20 15.67
C ALA A 223 15.22 -13.72 15.55
#